data_3f6ddd53a83b05b78c8043df5ac66d2e
#
_entry.id   3f6ddd53a83b05b78c8043df5ac66d2e
#
_cell.length_a   1.000
_cell.length_b   1.000
_cell.length_c   1.000
_cell.angle_alpha   90.00
_cell.angle_beta   90.00
_cell.angle_gamma   90.00
#
_symmetry.space_group_name_H-M   'P 1'
#
loop_
_entity.id
_entity.type
_entity.pdbx_description
1 polymer ?
#
loop_
_entity_poly.entity_id
_entity_poly.type
_entity_poly.pdbx_seq_one_letter_code
_entity_poly.pdbx_strand_id
1 'polypeptide(L)'
;MSVSKTTQRRGATGRLLRLAEKQPVLRARDVAHQGIHTSTLTRMTRSGTLEKVGPGRYRLPEGTRATEHHDLAVATTAVPQSVVCLISALRFHHVGTQLPAEVWIAVPRGTRVPRVSAPPLRVVNISLAVFDLGIEGHRIEGHTVRIYSLARTVADCFRFRNRVGLDVALEALTDAWRSKRLNLDELNRIAKRLRIQRVMQPYLETVVL
;
A
#
# COMPACT_ATOMS: atom_id res chain seq x y z
N MET A 1 5.69 35.96 21.32
CA MET A 1 5.32 34.77 22.12
C MET A 1 4.20 33.95 21.44
N SER A 2 4.35 33.60 20.15
CA SER A 2 3.28 32.86 19.39
C SER A 2 3.66 31.45 18.92
N VAL A 3 4.90 31.01 19.15
CA VAL A 3 5.43 29.72 18.62
C VAL A 3 5.00 28.50 19.45
N SER A 4 4.70 28.70 20.74
CA SER A 4 4.40 27.60 21.69
C SER A 4 3.05 26.90 21.43
N LYS A 5 2.03 27.64 20.95
CA LYS A 5 0.66 27.05 20.77
C LYS A 5 0.55 26.11 19.55
N THR A 6 1.31 26.34 18.50
CA THR A 6 1.24 25.54 17.25
C THR A 6 1.94 24.19 17.40
N THR A 7 3.06 24.14 18.13
CA THR A 7 3.81 22.89 18.38
C THR A 7 3.06 21.97 19.35
N GLN A 8 2.39 22.56 20.35
CA GLN A 8 1.55 21.82 21.30
C GLN A 8 0.27 21.26 20.63
N ARG A 9 -0.28 21.97 19.61
CA ARG A 9 -1.43 21.50 18.82
C ARG A 9 -1.08 20.29 17.95
N ARG A 10 0.11 20.24 17.33
CA ARG A 10 0.60 19.05 16.59
C ARG A 10 0.76 17.84 17.53
N GLY A 11 1.29 18.03 18.72
CA GLY A 11 1.42 16.99 19.74
C GLY A 11 0.09 16.41 20.23
N ALA A 12 -0.93 17.25 20.48
CA ALA A 12 -2.25 16.81 20.94
C ALA A 12 -3.03 16.04 19.86
N THR A 13 -2.99 16.49 18.61
CA THR A 13 -3.63 15.80 17.48
C THR A 13 -2.98 14.44 17.22
N GLY A 14 -1.65 14.36 17.21
CA GLY A 14 -0.94 13.09 17.03
C GLY A 14 -1.16 12.10 18.17
N ARG A 15 -1.28 12.58 19.43
CA ARG A 15 -1.64 11.71 20.56
C ARG A 15 -3.06 11.18 20.44
N LEU A 16 -4.00 12.03 20.02
CA LEU A 16 -5.39 11.64 19.85
C LEU A 16 -5.57 10.59 18.73
N LEU A 17 -4.84 10.72 17.62
CA LEU A 17 -4.85 9.73 16.54
C LEU A 17 -4.33 8.38 17.01
N ARG A 18 -3.20 8.34 17.71
CA ARG A 18 -2.67 7.09 18.28
C ARG A 18 -3.63 6.42 19.28
N LEU A 19 -4.42 7.19 20.00
CA LEU A 19 -5.47 6.65 20.87
C LEU A 19 -6.63 6.08 20.06
N ALA A 20 -7.03 6.78 18.98
CA ALA A 20 -8.10 6.35 18.10
C ALA A 20 -7.74 5.07 17.30
N GLU A 21 -6.46 4.87 17.00
CA GLU A 21 -5.94 3.64 16.38
C GLU A 21 -6.04 2.43 17.32
N LYS A 22 -5.83 2.65 18.64
CA LYS A 22 -5.83 1.58 19.64
C LYS A 22 -7.23 1.22 20.14
N GLN A 23 -8.20 2.12 20.02
CA GLN A 23 -9.53 1.93 20.58
C GLN A 23 -10.61 2.10 19.50
N PRO A 24 -11.59 1.17 19.40
CA PRO A 24 -12.68 1.27 18.42
C PRO A 24 -13.49 2.56 18.53
N VAL A 25 -13.67 3.05 19.76
CA VAL A 25 -14.44 4.26 20.07
C VAL A 25 -13.72 5.03 21.18
N LEU A 26 -13.41 6.29 20.92
CA LEU A 26 -12.90 7.24 21.92
C LEU A 26 -14.07 7.88 22.67
N ARG A 27 -13.98 7.96 23.98
CA ARG A 27 -14.91 8.76 24.78
C ARG A 27 -14.27 10.11 25.13
N ALA A 28 -15.03 11.19 24.97
CA ALA A 28 -14.54 12.55 25.25
C ALA A 28 -13.93 12.69 26.66
N ARG A 29 -14.50 12.02 27.65
CA ARG A 29 -13.98 12.01 29.03
C ARG A 29 -12.58 11.35 29.12
N ASP A 30 -12.35 10.26 28.40
CA ASP A 30 -11.07 9.53 28.45
C ASP A 30 -9.97 10.34 27.77
N VAL A 31 -10.34 11.09 26.73
CA VAL A 31 -9.46 12.03 26.03
C VAL A 31 -9.09 13.21 26.94
N ALA A 32 -10.07 13.74 27.69
CA ALA A 32 -9.83 14.81 28.65
C ALA A 32 -8.93 14.36 29.81
N HIS A 33 -9.09 13.14 30.31
CA HIS A 33 -8.22 12.55 31.34
C HIS A 33 -6.76 12.43 30.89
N GLN A 34 -6.51 12.35 29.58
CA GLN A 34 -5.14 12.34 29.03
C GLN A 34 -4.58 13.74 28.74
N GLY A 35 -5.20 14.77 29.27
CA GLY A 35 -4.77 16.16 29.12
C GLY A 35 -4.95 16.70 27.69
N ILE A 36 -5.84 16.10 26.90
CA ILE A 36 -6.16 16.57 25.56
C ILE A 36 -7.47 17.34 25.61
N HIS A 37 -7.44 18.61 25.22
CA HIS A 37 -8.61 19.46 25.27
C HIS A 37 -9.69 19.00 24.27
N THR A 38 -10.95 18.96 24.69
CA THR A 38 -12.08 18.45 23.90
C THR A 38 -12.34 19.23 22.61
N SER A 39 -11.91 20.49 22.53
CA SER A 39 -11.93 21.28 21.28
C SER A 39 -11.10 20.64 20.16
N THR A 40 -10.13 19.78 20.49
CA THR A 40 -9.38 19.01 19.51
C THR A 40 -10.26 17.97 18.83
N LEU A 41 -11.16 17.29 19.58
CA LEU A 41 -12.15 16.37 19.03
C LEU A 41 -13.07 17.08 18.03
N THR A 42 -13.63 18.24 18.43
CA THR A 42 -14.52 19.04 17.56
C THR A 42 -13.83 19.48 16.27
N ARG A 43 -12.56 19.90 16.36
CA ARG A 43 -11.78 20.29 15.18
C ARG A 43 -11.51 19.10 14.27
N MET A 44 -11.14 17.94 14.84
CA MET A 44 -10.86 16.73 14.06
C MET A 44 -12.13 16.15 13.45
N THR A 45 -13.27 16.31 14.08
CA THR A 45 -14.57 15.93 13.49
C THR A 45 -14.94 16.85 12.34
N ARG A 46 -14.72 18.17 12.50
CA ARG A 46 -15.00 19.13 11.42
C ARG A 46 -14.08 18.94 10.20
N SER A 47 -12.84 18.50 10.41
CA SER A 47 -11.89 18.18 9.33
C SER A 47 -12.10 16.77 8.74
N GLY A 48 -13.09 15.99 9.19
CA GLY A 48 -13.32 14.63 8.73
C GLY A 48 -12.31 13.60 9.25
N THR A 49 -11.37 14.01 10.10
CA THR A 49 -10.35 13.10 10.68
C THR A 49 -10.92 12.16 11.74
N LEU A 50 -12.00 12.58 12.40
CA LEU A 50 -12.79 11.76 13.33
C LEU A 50 -14.25 11.84 12.94
N GLU A 51 -15.00 10.79 13.25
CA GLU A 51 -16.45 10.71 13.11
C GLU A 51 -17.09 10.67 14.48
N LYS A 52 -18.16 11.47 14.67
CA LYS A 52 -18.97 11.43 15.90
C LYS A 52 -20.03 10.36 15.75
N VAL A 53 -19.93 9.30 16.54
CA VAL A 53 -20.87 8.16 16.50
C VAL A 53 -21.92 8.18 17.60
N GLY A 54 -21.92 9.25 18.43
CA GLY A 54 -22.90 9.45 19.51
C GLY A 54 -22.46 10.55 20.46
N PRO A 55 -23.26 10.86 21.49
CA PRO A 55 -22.91 11.86 22.49
C PRO A 55 -21.58 11.53 23.18
N GLY A 56 -20.57 12.41 23.00
CA GLY A 56 -19.24 12.25 23.56
C GLY A 56 -18.47 11.02 23.06
N ARG A 57 -18.89 10.38 21.95
CA ARG A 57 -18.24 9.21 21.36
C ARG A 57 -17.76 9.52 19.97
N TYR A 58 -16.50 9.22 19.71
CA TYR A 58 -15.80 9.50 18.46
C TYR A 58 -15.06 8.25 18.00
N ARG A 59 -14.95 8.06 16.70
CA ARG A 59 -14.12 7.01 16.10
C ARG A 59 -13.33 7.57 14.92
N LEU A 60 -12.34 6.85 14.50
CA LEU A 60 -11.80 7.06 13.15
C LEU A 60 -12.90 6.66 12.15
N PRO A 61 -13.11 7.42 11.05
CA PRO A 61 -13.97 6.99 9.97
C PRO A 61 -13.61 5.57 9.50
N GLU A 62 -14.59 4.80 9.08
CA GLU A 62 -14.35 3.48 8.53
C GLU A 62 -13.36 3.59 7.36
N GLY A 63 -12.26 2.80 7.41
CA GLY A 63 -11.16 2.89 6.46
C GLY A 63 -9.99 3.79 6.90
N THR A 64 -10.08 4.50 8.04
CA THR A 64 -8.99 5.37 8.56
C THR A 64 -8.10 4.67 9.58
N ARG A 65 -8.45 3.44 10.02
CA ARG A 65 -7.54 2.63 10.82
C ARG A 65 -6.34 2.26 9.96
N ALA A 66 -5.13 2.46 10.49
CA ALA A 66 -3.94 1.96 9.85
C ALA A 66 -4.14 0.47 9.58
N THR A 67 -4.28 0.12 8.31
CA THR A 67 -4.41 -1.26 7.87
C THR A 67 -3.02 -1.86 7.72
N GLU A 68 -2.93 -3.15 7.48
CA GLU A 68 -1.67 -3.79 7.10
C GLU A 68 -1.07 -3.18 5.82
N HIS A 69 -1.84 -2.38 5.10
CA HIS A 69 -1.47 -1.70 3.85
C HIS A 69 -1.26 -0.18 4.03
N HIS A 70 -1.18 0.31 5.26
CA HIS A 70 -0.96 1.74 5.57
C HIS A 70 0.22 2.33 4.80
N ASP A 71 1.35 1.62 4.82
CA ASP A 71 2.58 2.06 4.15
C ASP A 71 2.39 2.21 2.63
N LEU A 72 1.53 1.40 2.02
CA LEU A 72 1.20 1.52 0.59
C LEU A 72 0.43 2.81 0.30
N ALA A 73 -0.54 3.16 1.16
CA ALA A 73 -1.30 4.40 1.04
C ALA A 73 -0.40 5.64 1.23
N VAL A 74 0.49 5.61 2.23
CA VAL A 74 1.46 6.69 2.47
C VAL A 74 2.42 6.84 1.30
N ALA A 75 3.00 5.74 0.82
CA ALA A 75 3.96 5.74 -0.29
C ALA A 75 3.35 6.30 -1.59
N THR A 76 2.15 5.84 -1.96
CA THR A 76 1.48 6.28 -3.19
C THR A 76 0.91 7.70 -3.08
N THR A 77 0.56 8.17 -1.89
CA THR A 77 0.20 9.57 -1.65
C THR A 77 1.41 10.48 -1.82
N ALA A 78 2.58 10.06 -1.33
CA ALA A 78 3.84 10.79 -1.47
C ALA A 78 4.35 10.79 -2.92
N VAL A 79 4.06 9.72 -3.69
CA VAL A 79 4.45 9.57 -5.10
C VAL A 79 3.21 9.23 -5.95
N PRO A 80 2.36 10.22 -6.29
CA PRO A 80 1.03 9.98 -6.91
C PRO A 80 1.07 9.24 -8.26
N GLN A 81 2.18 9.33 -8.99
CA GLN A 81 2.34 8.63 -10.29
C GLN A 81 2.80 7.18 -10.13
N SER A 82 3.04 6.73 -8.90
CA SER A 82 3.54 5.39 -8.66
C SER A 82 2.45 4.32 -8.72
N VAL A 83 2.90 3.08 -8.92
CA VAL A 83 2.10 1.86 -8.83
C VAL A 83 2.84 0.90 -7.90
N VAL A 84 2.18 0.34 -6.91
CA VAL A 84 2.75 -0.70 -6.05
C VAL A 84 3.09 -1.92 -6.90
N CYS A 85 4.30 -2.48 -6.72
CA CYS A 85 4.82 -3.53 -7.58
C CYS A 85 5.61 -4.59 -6.81
N LEU A 86 5.99 -5.66 -7.50
CA LEU A 86 6.87 -6.73 -7.02
C LEU A 86 6.51 -7.22 -5.61
N ILE A 87 7.46 -7.28 -4.67
CA ILE A 87 7.27 -7.88 -3.34
C ILE A 87 6.14 -7.19 -2.56
N SER A 88 6.00 -5.87 -2.65
CA SER A 88 4.89 -5.17 -2.00
C SER A 88 3.52 -5.49 -2.62
N ALA A 89 3.47 -5.70 -3.94
CA ALA A 89 2.24 -6.16 -4.60
C ALA A 89 1.95 -7.63 -4.31
N LEU A 90 2.96 -8.50 -4.23
CA LEU A 90 2.79 -9.90 -3.78
C LEU A 90 2.17 -9.95 -2.38
N ARG A 91 2.71 -9.19 -1.43
CA ARG A 91 2.14 -9.09 -0.08
C ARG A 91 0.70 -8.60 -0.09
N PHE A 92 0.39 -7.57 -0.88
CA PHE A 92 -0.98 -7.07 -1.03
C PHE A 92 -1.92 -8.15 -1.56
N HIS A 93 -1.46 -8.94 -2.52
CA HIS A 93 -2.22 -10.06 -3.08
C HIS A 93 -2.19 -11.31 -2.19
N HIS A 94 -1.54 -11.29 -1.03
CA HIS A 94 -1.36 -12.45 -0.14
C HIS A 94 -0.79 -13.66 -0.87
N VAL A 95 0.29 -13.47 -1.63
CA VAL A 95 1.00 -14.48 -2.40
C VAL A 95 2.49 -14.45 -2.03
N GLY A 96 3.05 -15.63 -1.77
CA GLY A 96 4.41 -15.80 -1.29
C GLY A 96 4.57 -15.45 0.21
N THR A 97 5.77 -15.69 0.71
CA THR A 97 6.11 -15.53 2.13
C THR A 97 6.94 -14.26 2.42
N GLN A 98 7.25 -13.48 1.38
CA GLN A 98 8.16 -12.35 1.48
C GLN A 98 7.54 -11.17 2.26
N LEU A 99 8.29 -10.67 3.23
CA LEU A 99 7.96 -9.46 4.00
C LEU A 99 8.92 -8.33 3.63
N PRO A 100 8.50 -7.39 2.76
CA PRO A 100 9.39 -6.32 2.33
C PRO A 100 9.64 -5.32 3.46
N ALA A 101 10.91 -4.97 3.69
CA ALA A 101 11.32 -3.89 4.59
C ALA A 101 11.10 -2.49 3.98
N GLU A 102 10.89 -2.41 2.67
CA GLU A 102 10.69 -1.19 1.90
C GLU A 102 9.44 -1.34 1.04
N VAL A 103 8.74 -0.24 0.76
CA VAL A 103 7.63 -0.26 -0.19
C VAL A 103 8.16 -0.20 -1.62
N TRP A 104 7.90 -1.25 -2.39
CA TRP A 104 8.28 -1.34 -3.80
C TRP A 104 7.24 -0.62 -4.67
N ILE A 105 7.68 0.43 -5.34
CA ILE A 105 6.86 1.22 -6.24
C ILE A 105 7.47 1.29 -7.63
N ALA A 106 6.65 1.10 -8.65
CA ALA A 106 7.00 1.37 -10.04
C ALA A 106 6.67 2.82 -10.38
N VAL A 107 7.55 3.46 -11.14
CA VAL A 107 7.31 4.78 -11.74
C VAL A 107 7.71 4.75 -13.22
N PRO A 108 7.11 5.60 -14.07
CA PRO A 108 7.57 5.78 -15.43
C PRO A 108 9.05 6.18 -15.46
N ARG A 109 9.80 5.64 -16.42
CA ARG A 109 11.22 6.00 -16.60
C ARG A 109 11.36 7.51 -16.79
N GLY A 110 12.28 8.12 -16.05
CA GLY A 110 12.51 9.57 -16.07
C GLY A 110 11.70 10.34 -15.01
N THR A 111 10.80 9.68 -14.26
CA THR A 111 10.07 10.33 -13.18
C THR A 111 11.01 10.68 -12.03
N ARG A 112 10.97 11.94 -11.60
CA ARG A 112 11.67 12.38 -10.39
C ARG A 112 10.84 11.98 -9.16
N VAL A 113 11.39 11.11 -8.34
CA VAL A 113 10.76 10.68 -7.08
C VAL A 113 11.19 11.62 -5.96
N PRO A 114 10.27 12.22 -5.19
CA PRO A 114 10.62 13.04 -4.04
C PRO A 114 11.27 12.19 -2.94
N ARG A 115 12.05 12.84 -2.07
CA ARG A 115 12.53 12.16 -0.86
C ARG A 115 11.36 11.94 0.10
N VAL A 116 11.14 10.68 0.46
CA VAL A 116 10.14 10.26 1.44
C VAL A 116 10.88 9.74 2.67
N SER A 117 10.56 10.30 3.83
CA SER A 117 11.23 9.93 5.09
C SER A 117 10.72 8.60 5.66
N ALA A 118 9.45 8.29 5.44
CA ALA A 118 8.82 7.03 5.86
C ALA A 118 7.52 6.82 5.03
N PRO A 119 7.21 5.59 4.62
CA PRO A 119 8.07 4.39 4.69
C PRO A 119 9.26 4.47 3.73
N PRO A 120 10.32 3.67 3.91
CA PRO A 120 11.40 3.56 2.94
C PRO A 120 10.87 3.02 1.62
N LEU A 121 11.33 3.60 0.50
CA LEU A 121 10.84 3.27 -0.83
C LEU A 121 11.92 2.58 -1.66
N ARG A 122 11.55 1.51 -2.35
CA ARG A 122 12.32 0.92 -3.42
C ARG A 122 11.69 1.21 -4.77
N VAL A 123 12.35 2.06 -5.54
CA VAL A 123 11.82 2.56 -6.81
C VAL A 123 12.26 1.67 -7.98
N VAL A 124 11.30 1.30 -8.82
CA VAL A 124 11.50 0.55 -10.06
C VAL A 124 11.08 1.40 -11.25
N ASN A 125 12.02 1.71 -12.13
CA ASN A 125 11.74 2.47 -13.35
C ASN A 125 11.20 1.54 -14.44
N ILE A 126 9.99 1.80 -14.92
CA ILE A 126 9.33 1.02 -15.98
C ILE A 126 9.12 1.89 -17.22
N SER A 127 9.33 1.31 -18.39
CA SER A 127 9.05 1.99 -19.67
C SER A 127 7.57 2.32 -19.81
N LEU A 128 7.27 3.51 -20.29
CA LEU A 128 5.90 3.98 -20.56
C LEU A 128 5.08 2.99 -21.41
N ALA A 129 5.72 2.33 -22.37
CA ALA A 129 5.05 1.38 -23.27
C ALA A 129 4.38 0.19 -22.56
N VAL A 130 4.76 -0.09 -21.31
CA VAL A 130 4.24 -1.22 -20.52
C VAL A 130 3.88 -0.83 -19.08
N PHE A 131 3.96 0.46 -18.76
CA PHE A 131 3.73 0.94 -17.40
C PHE A 131 2.27 0.75 -16.97
N ASP A 132 1.32 1.09 -17.83
CA ASP A 132 -0.11 1.03 -17.49
C ASP A 132 -0.73 -0.38 -17.63
N LEU A 133 0.06 -1.34 -18.10
CA LEU A 133 -0.40 -2.71 -18.29
C LEU A 133 -0.65 -3.41 -16.95
N GLY A 134 -1.89 -3.81 -16.69
CA GLY A 134 -2.29 -4.56 -15.49
C GLY A 134 -2.32 -3.72 -14.21
N ILE A 135 -2.67 -2.44 -14.29
CA ILE A 135 -2.90 -1.60 -13.11
C ILE A 135 -4.33 -1.78 -12.62
N GLU A 136 -4.46 -1.97 -11.31
CA GLU A 136 -5.73 -1.99 -10.59
C GLU A 136 -5.79 -0.86 -9.56
N GLY A 137 -6.98 -0.33 -9.34
CA GLY A 137 -7.22 0.70 -8.32
C GLY A 137 -7.91 0.11 -7.10
N HIS A 138 -7.27 0.21 -5.93
CA HIS A 138 -7.79 -0.30 -4.67
C HIS A 138 -8.01 0.84 -3.66
N ARG A 139 -9.11 0.77 -2.90
CA ARG A 139 -9.39 1.74 -1.83
C ARG A 139 -8.72 1.29 -0.54
N ILE A 140 -7.69 2.03 -0.11
CA ILE A 140 -6.96 1.79 1.14
C ILE A 140 -7.03 3.07 1.96
N GLU A 141 -7.61 3.01 3.15
CA GLU A 141 -7.73 4.14 4.09
C GLU A 141 -8.30 5.43 3.46
N GLY A 142 -9.29 5.26 2.57
CA GLY A 142 -9.93 6.38 1.88
C GLY A 142 -9.19 6.87 0.63
N HIS A 143 -7.97 6.40 0.35
CA HIS A 143 -7.17 6.75 -0.82
C HIS A 143 -7.30 5.69 -1.92
N THR A 144 -7.21 6.11 -3.19
CA THR A 144 -7.07 5.16 -4.30
C THR A 144 -5.60 4.86 -4.49
N VAL A 145 -5.21 3.63 -4.19
CA VAL A 145 -3.86 3.09 -4.36
C VAL A 145 -3.81 2.28 -5.64
N ARG A 146 -2.89 2.61 -6.54
CA ARG A 146 -2.66 1.87 -7.77
C ARG A 146 -1.71 0.72 -7.49
N ILE A 147 -2.10 -0.49 -7.83
CA ILE A 147 -1.33 -1.71 -7.59
C ILE A 147 -1.34 -2.53 -8.89
N TYR A 148 -0.26 -3.20 -9.23
CA TYR A 148 -0.28 -4.12 -10.35
C TYR A 148 -1.12 -5.36 -10.02
N SER A 149 -1.89 -5.85 -11.00
CA SER A 149 -2.68 -7.08 -10.91
C SER A 149 -1.80 -8.27 -10.53
N LEU A 150 -2.41 -9.32 -9.97
CA LEU A 150 -1.66 -10.51 -9.59
C LEU A 150 -0.89 -11.10 -10.78
N ALA A 151 -1.52 -11.22 -11.95
CA ALA A 151 -0.88 -11.71 -13.16
C ALA A 151 0.31 -10.84 -13.58
N ARG A 152 0.16 -9.49 -13.52
CA ARG A 152 1.25 -8.57 -13.80
C ARG A 152 2.36 -8.69 -12.77
N THR A 153 2.04 -8.80 -11.51
CA THR A 153 3.02 -8.91 -10.41
C THR A 153 3.85 -10.18 -10.54
N VAL A 154 3.23 -11.34 -10.82
CA VAL A 154 3.94 -12.61 -11.09
C VAL A 154 4.87 -12.45 -12.30
N ALA A 155 4.38 -11.90 -13.42
CA ALA A 155 5.20 -11.65 -14.61
C ALA A 155 6.40 -10.72 -14.30
N ASP A 156 6.18 -9.64 -13.55
CA ASP A 156 7.27 -8.73 -13.19
C ASP A 156 8.30 -9.39 -12.24
N CYS A 157 7.91 -10.33 -11.37
CA CYS A 157 8.87 -11.09 -10.57
C CYS A 157 9.83 -11.92 -11.44
N PHE A 158 9.34 -12.57 -12.49
CA PHE A 158 10.22 -13.24 -13.47
C PHE A 158 11.08 -12.25 -14.26
N ARG A 159 10.54 -11.11 -14.64
CA ARG A 159 11.28 -10.05 -15.34
C ARG A 159 12.40 -9.47 -14.50
N PHE A 160 12.16 -9.29 -13.22
CA PHE A 160 13.11 -8.73 -12.26
C PHE A 160 13.74 -9.78 -11.34
N ARG A 161 13.75 -11.07 -11.74
CA ARG A 161 14.28 -12.19 -10.94
C ARG A 161 15.71 -12.00 -10.42
N ASN A 162 16.52 -11.21 -11.12
CA ASN A 162 17.88 -10.87 -10.64
C ASN A 162 17.89 -9.84 -9.49
N ARG A 163 16.72 -9.22 -9.19
CA ARG A 163 16.57 -8.26 -8.08
C ARG A 163 15.78 -8.83 -6.93
N VAL A 164 14.77 -9.65 -7.22
CA VAL A 164 13.86 -10.20 -6.20
C VAL A 164 14.19 -11.66 -5.84
N GLY A 165 14.94 -12.35 -6.69
CA GLY A 165 15.19 -13.79 -6.60
C GLY A 165 14.32 -14.58 -7.57
N LEU A 166 14.86 -15.65 -8.15
CA LEU A 166 14.08 -16.59 -8.97
C LEU A 166 13.15 -17.42 -8.09
N ASP A 167 13.58 -17.77 -6.91
CA ASP A 167 12.82 -18.45 -5.86
C ASP A 167 11.53 -17.71 -5.52
N VAL A 168 11.60 -16.40 -5.32
CA VAL A 168 10.43 -15.54 -5.10
C VAL A 168 9.47 -15.56 -6.29
N ALA A 169 10.01 -15.54 -7.51
CA ALA A 169 9.16 -15.60 -8.71
C ALA A 169 8.46 -16.95 -8.87
N LEU A 170 9.14 -18.06 -8.53
CA LEU A 170 8.59 -19.40 -8.55
C LEU A 170 7.54 -19.61 -7.44
N GLU A 171 7.84 -19.16 -6.23
CA GLU A 171 6.90 -19.17 -5.11
C GLU A 171 5.62 -18.42 -5.49
N ALA A 172 5.76 -17.21 -6.02
CA ALA A 172 4.62 -16.38 -6.43
C ALA A 172 3.76 -17.04 -7.51
N LEU A 173 4.38 -17.68 -8.51
CA LEU A 173 3.66 -18.40 -9.55
C LEU A 173 2.90 -19.60 -8.96
N THR A 174 3.59 -20.40 -8.15
CA THR A 174 3.02 -21.62 -7.55
C THR A 174 1.85 -21.30 -6.62
N ASP A 175 2.00 -20.31 -5.74
CA ASP A 175 0.95 -19.91 -4.80
C ASP A 175 -0.26 -19.31 -5.52
N ALA A 176 -0.01 -18.44 -6.49
CA ALA A 176 -1.08 -17.83 -7.29
C ALA A 176 -1.86 -18.89 -8.09
N TRP A 177 -1.18 -19.91 -8.60
CA TRP A 177 -1.80 -21.02 -9.31
C TRP A 177 -2.59 -21.93 -8.36
N ARG A 178 -1.98 -22.40 -7.28
CA ARG A 178 -2.60 -23.30 -6.30
C ARG A 178 -3.83 -22.68 -5.64
N SER A 179 -3.80 -21.38 -5.40
CA SER A 179 -4.94 -20.63 -4.85
C SER A 179 -6.04 -20.36 -5.87
N LYS A 180 -5.88 -20.80 -7.14
CA LYS A 180 -6.82 -20.59 -8.27
C LYS A 180 -7.13 -19.08 -8.52
N ARG A 181 -6.21 -18.22 -8.19
CA ARG A 181 -6.37 -16.76 -8.34
C ARG A 181 -5.68 -16.22 -9.58
N LEU A 182 -4.82 -17.01 -10.21
CA LEU A 182 -4.05 -16.62 -11.38
C LEU A 182 -4.86 -16.81 -12.65
N ASN A 183 -5.13 -15.72 -13.36
CA ASN A 183 -5.69 -15.78 -14.70
C ASN A 183 -4.55 -16.00 -15.72
N LEU A 184 -4.50 -17.20 -16.31
CA LEU A 184 -3.45 -17.60 -17.25
C LEU A 184 -3.49 -16.81 -18.56
N ASP A 185 -4.68 -16.46 -19.05
CA ASP A 185 -4.81 -15.69 -20.29
C ASP A 185 -4.26 -14.29 -20.11
N GLU A 186 -4.56 -13.66 -18.97
CA GLU A 186 -4.00 -12.37 -18.59
C GLU A 186 -2.48 -12.47 -18.45
N LEU A 187 -1.99 -13.48 -17.73
CA LEU A 187 -0.55 -13.71 -17.52
C LEU A 187 0.17 -13.88 -18.86
N ASN A 188 -0.35 -14.70 -19.77
CA ASN A 188 0.25 -14.93 -21.09
C ASN A 188 0.29 -13.64 -21.93
N ARG A 189 -0.81 -12.88 -21.93
CA ARG A 189 -0.89 -11.59 -22.62
C ARG A 189 0.15 -10.61 -22.07
N ILE A 190 0.28 -10.51 -20.75
CA ILE A 190 1.24 -9.66 -20.07
C ILE A 190 2.68 -10.13 -20.36
N ALA A 191 2.98 -11.43 -20.22
CA ALA A 191 4.29 -12.00 -20.47
C ALA A 191 4.77 -11.74 -21.91
N LYS A 192 3.86 -11.83 -22.89
CA LYS A 192 4.14 -11.48 -24.29
C LYS A 192 4.51 -9.99 -24.44
N ARG A 193 3.73 -9.09 -23.84
CA ARG A 193 3.98 -7.64 -23.89
C ARG A 193 5.28 -7.26 -23.18
N LEU A 194 5.64 -7.94 -22.10
CA LEU A 194 6.88 -7.76 -21.35
C LEU A 194 8.08 -8.47 -21.97
N ARG A 195 7.89 -9.27 -23.05
CA ARG A 195 8.90 -10.09 -23.73
C ARG A 195 9.60 -11.09 -22.82
N ILE A 196 8.87 -11.68 -21.89
CA ILE A 196 9.38 -12.67 -20.92
C ILE A 196 8.73 -14.04 -21.08
N GLN A 197 7.88 -14.24 -22.07
CA GLN A 197 7.16 -15.49 -22.28
C GLN A 197 8.10 -16.70 -22.32
N ARG A 198 9.19 -16.62 -23.09
CA ARG A 198 10.19 -17.71 -23.18
C ARG A 198 10.88 -17.99 -21.83
N VAL A 199 11.03 -16.98 -21.00
CA VAL A 199 11.62 -17.14 -19.66
C VAL A 199 10.67 -17.84 -18.71
N MET A 200 9.37 -17.55 -18.81
CA MET A 200 8.35 -18.10 -17.91
C MET A 200 7.87 -19.48 -18.31
N GLN A 201 7.89 -19.82 -19.61
CA GLN A 201 7.29 -21.02 -20.14
C GLN A 201 7.74 -22.32 -19.45
N PRO A 202 9.03 -22.60 -19.22
CA PRO A 202 9.46 -23.84 -18.56
C PRO A 202 8.86 -24.00 -17.14
N TYR A 203 8.73 -22.87 -16.43
CA TYR A 203 8.19 -22.88 -15.07
C TYR A 203 6.67 -23.01 -15.07
N LEU A 204 5.98 -22.41 -16.05
CA LEU A 204 4.53 -22.58 -16.21
C LEU A 204 4.20 -24.05 -16.49
N GLU A 205 4.92 -24.71 -17.38
CA GLU A 205 4.75 -26.12 -17.70
C GLU A 205 4.95 -27.01 -16.45
N THR A 206 5.89 -26.66 -15.58
CA THR A 206 6.13 -27.42 -14.34
C THR A 206 5.07 -27.22 -13.27
N VAL A 207 4.46 -26.04 -13.21
CA VAL A 207 3.50 -25.69 -12.15
C VAL A 207 2.06 -26.05 -12.54
N VAL A 208 1.74 -26.05 -13.84
CA VAL A 208 0.38 -26.30 -14.36
C VAL A 208 0.11 -27.77 -14.64
N LEU A 209 1.17 -28.58 -14.86
CA LEU A 209 1.09 -30.05 -15.00
C LEU A 209 0.98 -30.72 -13.64
#